data_1630520a4bbbee29f2c2d4a3d4864481
#
_entry.id   1630520a4bbbee29f2c2d4a3d4864481
#
_cell.length_a   1.000
_cell.length_b   1.000
_cell.length_c   1.000
_cell.angle_alpha   90.00
_cell.angle_beta   90.00
_cell.angle_gamma   90.00
#
_symmetry.space_group_name_H-M   'P 1'
#
loop_
_entity.id
_entity.type
_entity.pdbx_description
1 polymer ?
#
loop_
_entity_poly.entity_id
_entity_poly.type
_entity_poly.pdbx_seq_one_letter_code
_entity_poly.pdbx_strand_id
1 'polypeptide(L)'
;MPDQIALKLLRQSDLTLFDPIWQRDNDWLRRGMIDRVSKQKAINLNAREFLDKLYPGVREAAQAGLTRIPLSVTIYGPNGAGAHEIARKAVRSPGSKNWRLNGETIHEPEGEAGRYSRLAEGDLALLRFDGEPQPAAVVMALLAAATGEDEIIRALMPHMDDTGMVLIGPDELAAALDAVGVSREHPVWRLADDADAEAAVERAMEGDTTALEEVRRRRRRAGGGVSLEQLLRARAAAEATGRAGEEMVADWLGQECDDLDWVADAEPLSPFDMLAEGGPLGPGLTYLDVKTTKAGFATRFHISMGEAAFAAEADRPYRIVRVFGADGDAPRARISEPINEWARDLLKAGDGAFPEGVRADGFVVDPEADGLAWGAAVALGGVAAA
;
A
#
# COMPACT_ATOMS: atom_id res chain seq x y z
N MET A 1 1.78 4.28 -10.91
CA MET A 1 3.18 4.50 -11.38
C MET A 1 3.94 3.22 -11.20
N PRO A 2 4.92 2.87 -12.05
CA PRO A 2 5.75 1.71 -11.76
C PRO A 2 6.50 1.96 -10.46
N ASP A 3 6.48 0.97 -9.57
CA ASP A 3 7.22 0.95 -8.32
C ASP A 3 8.72 0.97 -8.61
N GLN A 4 9.28 2.16 -8.77
CA GLN A 4 10.71 2.32 -9.05
C GLN A 4 11.42 2.85 -7.82
N ILE A 5 12.59 2.28 -7.58
CA ILE A 5 13.45 2.60 -6.47
C ILE A 5 14.63 3.40 -7.01
N ALA A 6 14.86 4.58 -6.46
CA ALA A 6 16.03 5.36 -6.78
C ALA A 6 17.24 4.82 -6.00
N LEU A 7 18.20 4.25 -6.72
CA LEU A 7 19.50 3.86 -6.18
C LEU A 7 20.43 5.06 -6.26
N LYS A 8 20.92 5.54 -5.12
CA LYS A 8 21.73 6.75 -4.98
C LYS A 8 23.08 6.44 -4.37
N LEU A 9 24.16 6.74 -5.10
CA LEU A 9 25.50 6.72 -4.57
C LEU A 9 25.72 7.98 -3.71
N LEU A 10 26.00 7.79 -2.43
CA LEU A 10 26.23 8.88 -1.48
C LEU A 10 27.60 9.51 -1.71
N ARG A 11 27.59 10.82 -1.93
CA ARG A 11 28.80 11.66 -2.03
C ARG A 11 29.04 12.35 -0.69
N GLN A 12 30.26 12.82 -0.44
CA GLN A 12 30.57 13.59 0.78
C GLN A 12 29.60 14.75 1.01
N SER A 13 29.10 15.40 -0.04
CA SER A 13 28.11 16.47 0.08
C SER A 13 26.72 15.99 0.54
N ASP A 14 26.33 14.76 0.23
CA ASP A 14 25.06 14.16 0.65
C ASP A 14 25.13 13.77 2.13
N LEU A 15 26.27 13.29 2.57
CA LEU A 15 26.52 12.85 3.96
C LEU A 15 26.39 13.97 4.99
N THR A 16 26.60 15.23 4.59
CA THR A 16 26.43 16.39 5.47
C THR A 16 24.98 16.65 5.90
N LEU A 17 24.01 15.91 5.37
CA LEU A 17 22.64 15.88 5.87
C LEU A 17 22.55 15.19 7.24
N PHE A 18 23.46 14.26 7.55
CA PHE A 18 23.51 13.55 8.83
C PHE A 18 24.34 14.32 9.85
N ASP A 19 23.72 14.64 11.00
CA ASP A 19 24.34 15.50 12.01
C ASP A 19 25.71 15.01 12.52
N PRO A 20 25.91 13.73 12.86
CA PRO A 20 27.20 13.27 13.35
C PRO A 20 28.33 13.48 12.33
N ILE A 21 28.05 13.35 11.03
CA ILE A 21 29.03 13.59 9.98
C ILE A 21 29.27 15.09 9.81
N TRP A 22 28.20 15.89 9.82
CA TRP A 22 28.30 17.33 9.80
C TRP A 22 29.15 17.89 10.94
N GLN A 23 28.97 17.40 12.16
CA GLN A 23 29.74 17.79 13.34
C GLN A 23 31.20 17.38 13.19
N ARG A 24 31.45 16.11 12.83
CA ARG A 24 32.80 15.57 12.59
C ARG A 24 33.58 16.40 11.55
N ASP A 25 32.97 16.66 10.42
CA ASP A 25 33.63 17.39 9.32
C ASP A 25 33.94 18.84 9.70
N ASN A 26 33.07 19.51 10.45
CA ASN A 26 33.35 20.84 10.98
C ASN A 26 34.47 20.85 12.01
N ASP A 27 34.59 19.81 12.86
CA ASP A 27 35.70 19.65 13.76
C ASP A 27 37.02 19.41 13.02
N TRP A 28 37.00 18.59 11.97
CA TRP A 28 38.16 18.36 11.13
C TRP A 28 38.62 19.64 10.40
N LEU A 29 37.67 20.44 9.90
CA LEU A 29 37.99 21.75 9.31
C LEU A 29 38.66 22.68 10.34
N ARG A 30 38.09 22.78 11.57
CA ARG A 30 38.66 23.59 12.66
C ARG A 30 40.07 23.14 13.04
N ARG A 31 40.37 21.86 12.95
CA ARG A 31 41.69 21.28 13.21
C ARG A 31 42.64 21.31 12.02
N GLY A 32 42.20 21.83 10.87
CA GLY A 32 43.02 21.86 9.65
C GLY A 32 43.24 20.48 9.00
N MET A 33 42.40 19.50 9.32
CA MET A 33 42.48 18.15 8.76
C MET A 33 41.86 18.06 7.35
N ILE A 34 40.94 18.95 7.03
CA ILE A 34 40.32 19.12 5.73
C ILE A 34 40.21 20.60 5.39
N ASP A 35 40.20 20.93 4.11
CA ASP A 35 40.20 22.32 3.62
C ASP A 35 38.81 22.94 3.56
N ARG A 36 37.77 22.10 3.48
CA ARG A 36 36.38 22.59 3.34
C ARG A 36 35.33 21.55 3.80
N VAL A 37 34.19 22.05 4.24
CA VAL A 37 33.00 21.25 4.51
C VAL A 37 31.89 21.66 3.55
N SER A 38 31.13 20.70 3.03
CA SER A 38 29.94 21.00 2.24
C SER A 38 28.87 21.69 3.11
N LYS A 39 28.38 22.84 2.67
CA LYS A 39 27.31 23.58 3.35
C LYS A 39 25.91 23.09 2.93
N GLN A 40 25.82 22.06 2.09
CA GLN A 40 24.58 21.71 1.39
C GLN A 40 23.53 21.09 2.31
N LYS A 41 23.90 20.27 3.28
CA LYS A 41 23.00 19.54 4.19
C LYS A 41 21.80 18.91 3.48
N ALA A 42 22.05 18.19 2.40
CA ALA A 42 20.98 17.68 1.56
C ALA A 42 21.46 16.53 0.66
N ILE A 43 20.60 15.56 0.41
CA ILE A 43 20.81 14.55 -0.62
C ILE A 43 20.31 15.09 -1.95
N ASN A 44 21.17 15.07 -2.96
CA ASN A 44 20.85 15.57 -4.31
C ASN A 44 20.00 14.52 -5.05
N LEU A 45 18.81 14.95 -5.53
CA LEU A 45 17.90 14.18 -6.37
C LEU A 45 18.10 14.61 -7.82
N ASN A 46 18.68 13.72 -8.64
CA ASN A 46 18.96 14.00 -10.05
C ASN A 46 17.65 14.31 -10.79
N ALA A 47 17.63 15.43 -11.54
CA ALA A 47 16.43 15.86 -12.26
C ALA A 47 15.95 14.82 -13.28
N ARG A 48 16.87 14.13 -13.98
CA ARG A 48 16.53 13.09 -14.95
C ARG A 48 15.76 11.94 -14.30
N GLU A 49 16.20 11.48 -13.14
CA GLU A 49 15.58 10.35 -12.47
C GLU A 49 14.34 10.79 -11.68
N PHE A 50 14.44 11.87 -10.92
CA PHE A 50 13.36 12.33 -10.04
C PHE A 50 12.22 13.05 -10.81
N LEU A 51 12.57 14.00 -11.71
CA LEU A 51 11.55 14.79 -12.40
C LEU A 51 11.06 14.15 -13.70
N ASP A 52 11.98 13.58 -14.50
CA ASP A 52 11.62 13.12 -15.83
C ASP A 52 10.99 11.74 -15.80
N LYS A 53 11.37 10.88 -14.85
CA LYS A 53 10.91 9.52 -14.77
C LYS A 53 9.91 9.29 -13.62
N LEU A 54 10.25 9.68 -12.38
CA LEU A 54 9.37 9.41 -11.23
C LEU A 54 8.18 10.39 -11.19
N TYR A 55 8.45 11.70 -11.29
CA TYR A 55 7.42 12.74 -11.11
C TYR A 55 7.43 13.77 -12.24
N PRO A 56 7.05 13.41 -13.47
CA PRO A 56 7.04 14.35 -14.59
C PRO A 56 6.13 15.57 -14.35
N GLY A 57 4.99 15.41 -13.66
CA GLY A 57 4.10 16.50 -13.29
C GLY A 57 4.70 17.52 -12.33
N VAL A 58 5.67 17.13 -11.50
CA VAL A 58 6.42 18.06 -10.62
C VAL A 58 7.27 19.02 -11.44
N ARG A 59 7.70 18.66 -12.64
CA ARG A 59 8.42 19.57 -13.55
C ARG A 59 7.57 20.75 -13.97
N GLU A 60 6.31 20.51 -14.34
CA GLU A 60 5.36 21.55 -14.74
C GLU A 60 5.00 22.43 -13.55
N ALA A 61 4.69 21.82 -12.40
CA ALA A 61 4.43 22.54 -11.16
C ALA A 61 5.63 23.42 -10.73
N ALA A 62 6.86 22.93 -10.93
CA ALA A 62 8.08 23.70 -10.65
C ALA A 62 8.27 24.89 -11.61
N GLN A 63 7.82 24.81 -12.85
CA GLN A 63 7.78 25.94 -13.79
C GLN A 63 6.72 26.97 -13.35
N ALA A 64 5.61 26.49 -12.78
CA ALA A 64 4.56 27.33 -12.21
C ALA A 64 4.90 27.90 -10.81
N GLY A 65 6.10 27.64 -10.27
CA GLY A 65 6.59 28.22 -9.02
C GLY A 65 6.69 27.28 -7.83
N LEU A 66 6.39 25.98 -7.98
CA LEU A 66 6.62 25.02 -6.92
C LEU A 66 8.12 24.86 -6.64
N THR A 67 8.54 25.17 -5.42
CA THR A 67 9.94 25.10 -4.98
C THR A 67 10.16 24.21 -3.78
N ARG A 68 9.08 23.69 -3.17
CA ARG A 68 9.13 22.91 -1.94
C ARG A 68 7.98 21.92 -1.88
N ILE A 69 8.31 20.67 -1.53
CA ILE A 69 7.36 19.57 -1.31
C ILE A 69 7.63 19.01 0.08
N PRO A 70 6.68 19.04 1.03
CA PRO A 70 6.83 18.39 2.32
C PRO A 70 6.87 16.86 2.13
N LEU A 71 7.67 16.15 2.94
CA LEU A 71 7.83 14.71 2.87
C LEU A 71 7.85 14.10 4.28
N SER A 72 7.11 13.04 4.48
CA SER A 72 7.38 12.08 5.55
C SER A 72 8.54 11.18 5.11
N VAL A 73 9.53 10.99 5.96
CA VAL A 73 10.72 10.19 5.64
C VAL A 73 10.90 9.10 6.68
N THR A 74 10.87 7.85 6.22
CA THR A 74 11.21 6.69 7.05
C THR A 74 12.59 6.18 6.64
N ILE A 75 13.56 6.17 7.55
CA ILE A 75 14.94 5.76 7.29
C ILE A 75 15.20 4.42 7.97
N TYR A 76 15.65 3.44 7.18
CA TYR A 76 16.17 2.16 7.64
C TYR A 76 17.68 2.09 7.48
N GLY A 77 18.36 1.29 8.32
CA GLY A 77 19.81 1.13 8.21
C GLY A 77 20.61 2.37 8.67
N PRO A 78 21.95 2.34 8.47
CA PRO A 78 22.72 1.17 8.04
C PRO A 78 22.75 0.04 9.09
N ASN A 79 23.35 -1.11 8.74
CA ASN A 79 23.45 -2.30 9.58
C ASN A 79 22.08 -2.91 9.96
N GLY A 80 21.13 -2.91 9.05
CA GLY A 80 19.80 -3.45 9.31
C GLY A 80 19.00 -2.69 10.37
N ALA A 81 19.42 -1.48 10.78
CA ALA A 81 18.71 -0.69 11.80
C ALA A 81 17.27 -0.39 11.41
N GLY A 82 16.37 -0.38 12.40
CA GLY A 82 14.94 -0.20 12.27
C GLY A 82 14.51 1.18 11.76
N ALA A 83 13.20 1.42 11.74
CA ALA A 83 12.62 2.66 11.24
C ALA A 83 13.01 3.87 12.11
N HIS A 84 13.42 4.96 11.45
CA HIS A 84 13.56 6.28 12.03
C HIS A 84 12.69 7.25 11.22
N GLU A 85 11.59 7.70 11.80
CA GLU A 85 10.61 8.54 11.13
C GLU A 85 10.88 10.02 11.42
N ILE A 86 10.94 10.82 10.35
CA ILE A 86 11.18 12.26 10.42
C ILE A 86 10.39 13.01 9.35
N ALA A 87 10.08 14.28 9.59
CA ALA A 87 9.54 15.17 8.57
C ALA A 87 10.68 15.92 7.86
N ARG A 88 10.69 15.91 6.54
CA ARG A 88 11.65 16.63 5.69
C ARG A 88 10.91 17.28 4.52
N LYS A 89 11.67 17.74 3.54
CA LYS A 89 11.13 18.33 2.31
C LYS A 89 12.05 18.10 1.13
N ALA A 90 11.49 17.94 -0.04
CA ALA A 90 12.21 18.14 -1.26
C ALA A 90 12.19 19.63 -1.62
N VAL A 91 13.33 20.21 -1.97
CA VAL A 91 13.45 21.63 -2.32
C VAL A 91 14.21 21.81 -3.61
N ARG A 92 13.84 22.86 -4.36
CA ARG A 92 14.54 23.32 -5.55
C ARG A 92 14.98 24.76 -5.35
N SER A 93 16.27 25.03 -5.49
CA SER A 93 16.80 26.39 -5.50
C SER A 93 16.53 27.07 -6.85
N PRO A 94 16.31 28.38 -6.89
CA PRO A 94 16.21 29.13 -8.14
C PRO A 94 17.41 28.85 -9.06
N GLY A 95 17.15 28.57 -10.34
CA GLY A 95 18.18 28.21 -11.32
C GLY A 95 18.77 26.79 -11.21
N SER A 96 18.42 26.00 -10.20
CA SER A 96 18.84 24.61 -10.08
C SER A 96 18.00 23.71 -10.99
N LYS A 97 18.65 22.75 -11.65
CA LYS A 97 17.95 21.66 -12.37
C LYS A 97 17.47 20.58 -11.40
N ASN A 98 18.24 20.31 -10.36
CA ASN A 98 17.99 19.22 -9.43
C ASN A 98 17.16 19.67 -8.24
N TRP A 99 16.38 18.73 -7.72
CA TRP A 99 15.76 18.81 -6.40
C TRP A 99 16.73 18.25 -5.35
N ARG A 100 16.45 18.51 -4.09
CA ARG A 100 17.25 18.06 -2.96
C ARG A 100 16.35 17.63 -1.84
N LEU A 101 16.57 16.44 -1.29
CA LEU A 101 16.00 16.08 0.01
C LEU A 101 16.77 16.91 1.07
N ASN A 102 16.06 17.82 1.71
CA ASN A 102 16.63 18.87 2.56
C ASN A 102 15.79 19.08 3.82
N GLY A 103 16.38 19.75 4.78
CA GLY A 103 15.78 20.12 6.06
C GLY A 103 16.86 20.41 7.08
N GLU A 104 16.51 20.25 8.33
CA GLU A 104 17.49 20.19 9.42
C GLU A 104 18.36 18.92 9.26
N THR A 105 19.56 18.94 9.85
CA THR A 105 20.40 17.76 9.92
C THR A 105 19.65 16.61 10.59
N ILE A 106 19.91 15.40 10.12
CA ILE A 106 19.31 14.19 10.68
C ILE A 106 20.16 13.75 11.87
N HIS A 107 19.57 13.86 13.07
CA HIS A 107 20.20 13.36 14.29
C HIS A 107 20.03 11.83 14.40
N GLU A 108 20.89 11.21 15.16
CA GLU A 108 20.74 9.80 15.50
C GLU A 108 19.51 9.60 16.39
N PRO A 109 18.75 8.50 16.21
CA PRO A 109 17.63 8.19 17.10
C PRO A 109 18.10 8.00 18.54
N GLU A 110 17.21 8.25 19.49
CA GLU A 110 17.50 8.02 20.90
C GLU A 110 17.86 6.54 21.15
N GLY A 111 18.98 6.29 21.82
CA GLY A 111 19.49 4.95 22.09
C GLY A 111 20.30 4.31 20.95
N GLU A 112 20.42 4.95 19.78
CA GLU A 112 21.13 4.41 18.61
C GLU A 112 22.37 5.24 18.23
N ALA A 113 23.17 5.62 19.23
CA ALA A 113 24.39 6.38 19.01
C ALA A 113 25.36 5.66 18.06
N GLY A 114 25.91 6.38 17.11
CA GLY A 114 26.80 5.83 16.09
C GLY A 114 26.10 5.26 14.85
N ARG A 115 24.77 5.35 14.76
CA ARG A 115 24.02 4.82 13.64
C ARG A 115 24.46 5.44 12.30
N TYR A 116 24.42 6.75 12.17
CA TYR A 116 24.75 7.45 10.93
C TYR A 116 26.22 7.83 10.79
N SER A 117 26.98 7.84 11.88
CA SER A 117 28.40 8.21 11.87
C SER A 117 29.27 7.26 11.05
N ARG A 118 28.79 6.05 10.74
CA ARG A 118 29.48 5.01 9.97
C ARG A 118 29.33 5.18 8.44
N LEU A 119 28.42 6.04 8.00
CA LEU A 119 28.26 6.33 6.58
C LEU A 119 29.50 7.02 6.01
N ALA A 120 29.89 6.62 4.81
CA ALA A 120 31.04 7.13 4.08
C ALA A 120 30.70 7.42 2.61
N GLU A 121 31.55 8.19 1.95
CA GLU A 121 31.43 8.38 0.51
C GLU A 121 31.59 7.05 -0.22
N GLY A 122 30.67 6.78 -1.16
CA GLY A 122 30.59 5.48 -1.84
C GLY A 122 29.55 4.52 -1.28
N ASP A 123 28.97 4.80 -0.10
CA ASP A 123 27.83 4.07 0.42
C ASP A 123 26.56 4.37 -0.39
N LEU A 124 25.51 3.57 -0.21
CA LEU A 124 24.28 3.67 -0.98
C LEU A 124 23.08 4.11 -0.14
N ALA A 125 22.21 4.89 -0.75
CA ALA A 125 20.84 5.11 -0.30
C ALA A 125 19.87 4.61 -1.37
N LEU A 126 18.93 3.77 -0.98
CA LEU A 126 17.81 3.37 -1.81
C LEU A 126 16.60 4.19 -1.37
N LEU A 127 15.90 4.83 -2.30
CA LEU A 127 14.77 5.70 -2.01
C LEU A 127 13.55 5.26 -2.82
N ARG A 128 12.48 4.88 -2.16
CA ARG A 128 11.16 4.70 -2.76
C ARG A 128 10.28 5.87 -2.34
N PHE A 129 9.74 6.57 -3.33
CA PHE A 129 8.87 7.71 -3.12
C PHE A 129 7.42 7.28 -3.31
N ASP A 130 6.54 7.70 -2.41
CA ASP A 130 5.11 7.41 -2.45
C ASP A 130 4.31 8.71 -2.54
N GLY A 131 3.15 8.66 -3.22
CA GLY A 131 2.23 9.79 -3.41
C GLY A 131 2.11 10.26 -4.86
N GLU A 132 0.94 10.77 -5.22
CA GLU A 132 0.60 11.33 -6.53
C GLU A 132 -0.23 12.61 -6.36
N PRO A 133 -0.10 13.60 -7.24
CA PRO A 133 0.80 13.75 -8.40
C PRO A 133 2.24 14.16 -8.04
N GLN A 134 2.54 14.32 -6.77
CA GLN A 134 3.85 14.65 -6.21
C GLN A 134 4.14 13.75 -5.01
N PRO A 135 5.42 13.51 -4.67
CA PRO A 135 5.72 12.67 -3.52
C PRO A 135 5.21 13.30 -2.22
N ALA A 136 4.60 12.49 -1.35
CA ALA A 136 4.20 12.84 0.00
C ALA A 136 5.09 12.16 1.05
N ALA A 137 5.62 10.98 0.72
CA ALA A 137 6.49 10.20 1.58
C ALA A 137 7.70 9.66 0.82
N VAL A 138 8.73 9.27 1.56
CA VAL A 138 9.88 8.52 1.05
C VAL A 138 10.34 7.51 2.09
N VAL A 139 10.49 6.26 1.66
CA VAL A 139 11.19 5.21 2.40
C VAL A 139 12.64 5.18 1.92
N MET A 140 13.58 5.30 2.83
CA MET A 140 15.02 5.31 2.57
C MET A 140 15.70 4.15 3.29
N ALA A 141 16.40 3.29 2.56
CA ALA A 141 17.32 2.34 3.15
C ALA A 141 18.76 2.80 2.92
N LEU A 142 19.53 2.90 4.00
CA LEU A 142 20.95 3.25 3.96
C LEU A 142 21.77 1.97 4.09
N LEU A 143 22.76 1.80 3.22
CA LEU A 143 23.70 0.70 3.22
C LEU A 143 25.11 1.27 3.38
N ALA A 144 25.85 0.78 4.37
CA ALA A 144 27.21 1.23 4.65
C ALA A 144 28.21 0.06 4.61
N ALA A 145 29.26 0.18 3.83
CA ALA A 145 30.29 -0.85 3.72
C ALA A 145 30.97 -1.13 5.10
N ALA A 146 31.12 -0.09 5.92
CA ALA A 146 31.71 -0.21 7.26
C ALA A 146 30.86 -1.01 8.26
N THR A 147 29.63 -1.39 7.88
CA THR A 147 28.69 -2.15 8.75
C THR A 147 28.46 -3.59 8.27
N GLY A 148 29.27 -4.06 7.29
CA GLY A 148 29.16 -5.42 6.75
C GLY A 148 28.15 -5.56 5.60
N GLU A 149 27.67 -4.44 5.04
CA GLU A 149 26.74 -4.40 3.90
C GLU A 149 27.47 -4.21 2.56
N ASP A 150 28.79 -4.38 2.52
CA ASP A 150 29.65 -4.21 1.34
C ASP A 150 29.31 -5.19 0.21
N GLU A 151 28.81 -6.40 0.53
CA GLU A 151 28.35 -7.36 -0.48
C GLU A 151 27.06 -6.89 -1.17
N ILE A 152 26.15 -6.32 -0.41
CA ILE A 152 24.92 -5.73 -0.94
C ILE A 152 25.26 -4.54 -1.86
N ILE A 153 26.15 -3.67 -1.39
CA ILE A 153 26.63 -2.52 -2.16
C ILE A 153 27.26 -3.00 -3.48
N ARG A 154 28.15 -4.01 -3.44
CA ARG A 154 28.80 -4.58 -4.63
C ARG A 154 27.80 -5.21 -5.60
N ALA A 155 26.74 -5.86 -5.13
CA ALA A 155 25.70 -6.44 -5.96
C ALA A 155 24.86 -5.35 -6.69
N LEU A 156 24.68 -4.19 -6.07
CA LEU A 156 23.90 -3.08 -6.63
C LEU A 156 24.71 -2.15 -7.54
N MET A 157 26.03 -2.06 -7.34
CA MET A 157 26.90 -1.16 -8.12
C MET A 157 26.84 -1.37 -9.64
N PRO A 158 26.66 -2.59 -10.21
CA PRO A 158 26.50 -2.76 -11.66
C PRO A 158 25.31 -2.02 -12.28
N HIS A 159 24.29 -1.66 -11.49
CA HIS A 159 23.13 -0.87 -11.94
C HIS A 159 23.44 0.65 -11.96
N MET A 160 24.51 1.10 -11.27
CA MET A 160 24.83 2.52 -11.11
C MET A 160 25.51 3.07 -12.37
N ASP A 161 25.14 4.29 -12.74
CA ASP A 161 25.79 5.06 -13.81
C ASP A 161 26.65 6.21 -13.25
N ASP A 162 27.30 6.95 -14.16
CA ASP A 162 28.17 8.09 -13.80
C ASP A 162 27.41 9.25 -13.14
N THR A 163 26.09 9.29 -13.25
CA THR A 163 25.29 10.35 -12.61
C THR A 163 25.19 10.16 -11.10
N GLY A 164 25.39 8.93 -10.61
CA GLY A 164 25.33 8.55 -9.23
C GLY A 164 23.90 8.50 -8.66
N MET A 165 22.89 8.43 -9.53
CA MET A 165 21.50 8.15 -9.18
C MET A 165 20.80 7.52 -10.40
N VAL A 166 20.26 6.33 -10.23
CA VAL A 166 19.52 5.57 -11.25
C VAL A 166 18.25 5.00 -10.67
N LEU A 167 17.32 4.59 -11.51
CA LEU A 167 16.11 3.86 -11.09
C LEU A 167 16.29 2.39 -11.39
N ILE A 168 15.90 1.55 -10.43
CA ILE A 168 15.81 0.09 -10.56
C ILE A 168 14.41 -0.36 -10.20
N GLY A 169 13.97 -1.49 -10.78
CA GLY A 169 12.71 -2.13 -10.42
C GLY A 169 12.82 -2.94 -9.12
N PRO A 170 11.69 -3.19 -8.43
CA PRO A 170 11.67 -4.08 -7.25
C PRO A 170 12.20 -5.49 -7.55
N ASP A 171 11.88 -6.04 -8.73
CA ASP A 171 12.37 -7.35 -9.18
C ASP A 171 13.90 -7.37 -9.37
N GLU A 172 14.48 -6.28 -9.89
CA GLU A 172 15.93 -6.14 -10.07
C GLU A 172 16.64 -6.01 -8.71
N LEU A 173 16.06 -5.22 -7.79
CA LEU A 173 16.55 -5.14 -6.42
C LEU A 173 16.48 -6.50 -5.73
N ALA A 174 15.34 -7.18 -5.79
CA ALA A 174 15.16 -8.50 -5.20
C ALA A 174 16.18 -9.52 -5.73
N ALA A 175 16.39 -9.54 -7.05
CA ALA A 175 17.38 -10.44 -7.67
C ALA A 175 18.82 -10.16 -7.20
N ALA A 176 19.19 -8.88 -7.06
CA ALA A 176 20.51 -8.49 -6.55
C ALA A 176 20.71 -8.90 -5.07
N LEU A 177 19.67 -8.74 -4.24
CA LEU A 177 19.71 -9.14 -2.82
C LEU A 177 19.77 -10.66 -2.64
N ASP A 178 19.00 -11.42 -3.45
CA ASP A 178 19.01 -12.88 -3.46
C ASP A 178 20.37 -13.43 -3.90
N ALA A 179 21.00 -12.82 -4.90
CA ALA A 179 22.30 -13.25 -5.42
C ALA A 179 23.41 -13.24 -4.35
N VAL A 180 23.30 -12.38 -3.36
CA VAL A 180 24.27 -12.29 -2.23
C VAL A 180 23.73 -12.82 -0.92
N GLY A 181 22.53 -13.46 -0.93
CA GLY A 181 21.97 -14.14 0.23
C GLY A 181 21.61 -13.23 1.39
N VAL A 182 21.11 -12.02 1.11
CA VAL A 182 20.67 -11.07 2.15
C VAL A 182 19.54 -11.67 2.97
N SER A 183 19.67 -11.67 4.30
CA SER A 183 18.61 -12.12 5.21
C SER A 183 17.31 -11.39 4.92
N ARG A 184 16.19 -12.10 4.88
CA ARG A 184 14.84 -11.51 4.69
C ARG A 184 14.41 -10.57 5.82
N GLU A 185 15.06 -10.65 6.97
CA GLU A 185 14.85 -9.71 8.08
C GLU A 185 15.51 -8.35 7.83
N HIS A 186 16.42 -8.26 6.84
CA HIS A 186 17.10 -7.02 6.54
C HIS A 186 16.13 -5.99 5.95
N PRO A 187 16.06 -4.74 6.49
CA PRO A 187 15.05 -3.75 6.10
C PRO A 187 15.10 -3.32 4.63
N VAL A 188 16.20 -3.55 3.92
CA VAL A 188 16.30 -3.25 2.48
C VAL A 188 15.23 -3.97 1.66
N TRP A 189 14.76 -5.14 2.13
CA TRP A 189 13.68 -5.89 1.49
C TRP A 189 12.35 -5.13 1.46
N ARG A 190 12.13 -4.19 2.40
CA ARG A 190 10.93 -3.34 2.42
C ARG A 190 10.81 -2.44 1.18
N LEU A 191 11.92 -2.20 0.46
CA LEU A 191 11.91 -1.46 -0.79
C LEU A 191 11.66 -2.37 -1.99
N ALA A 192 12.14 -3.61 -1.93
CA ALA A 192 11.87 -4.64 -2.93
C ALA A 192 10.46 -5.25 -2.75
N ASP A 193 9.95 -5.24 -1.52
CA ASP A 193 8.57 -5.62 -1.21
C ASP A 193 7.65 -4.57 -1.80
N ASP A 194 7.01 -4.96 -2.85
CA ASP A 194 6.12 -4.19 -3.69
C ASP A 194 4.92 -3.67 -2.87
N ALA A 195 4.64 -2.36 -2.92
CA ALA A 195 3.39 -1.80 -2.38
C ALA A 195 2.17 -2.49 -3.02
N ASP A 196 2.28 -2.91 -4.28
CA ASP A 196 1.30 -3.76 -4.94
C ASP A 196 1.16 -5.14 -4.27
N ALA A 197 2.16 -5.66 -3.57
CA ALA A 197 2.02 -6.94 -2.87
C ALA A 197 1.03 -6.85 -1.72
N GLU A 198 1.07 -5.77 -0.95
CA GLU A 198 0.12 -5.50 0.13
C GLU A 198 -1.28 -5.26 -0.43
N ALA A 199 -1.39 -4.42 -1.47
CA ALA A 199 -2.64 -4.18 -2.18
C ALA A 199 -3.16 -5.45 -2.88
N ALA A 200 -2.29 -6.31 -3.43
CA ALA A 200 -2.69 -7.59 -4.01
C ALA A 200 -3.19 -8.56 -2.93
N VAL A 201 -2.58 -8.58 -1.74
CA VAL A 201 -3.06 -9.39 -0.62
C VAL A 201 -4.40 -8.87 -0.11
N GLU A 202 -4.56 -7.55 0.04
CA GLU A 202 -5.83 -6.92 0.43
C GLU A 202 -6.94 -7.30 -0.56
N ARG A 203 -6.74 -7.11 -1.86
CA ARG A 203 -7.70 -7.52 -2.89
C ARG A 203 -7.97 -9.02 -2.90
N ALA A 204 -6.94 -9.84 -2.69
CA ALA A 204 -7.12 -11.29 -2.61
C ALA A 204 -7.97 -11.69 -1.39
N MET A 205 -7.88 -10.97 -0.29
CA MET A 205 -8.72 -11.16 0.89
C MET A 205 -10.15 -10.66 0.67
N GLU A 206 -10.34 -9.65 -0.17
CA GLU A 206 -11.66 -9.21 -0.66
C GLU A 206 -12.28 -10.19 -1.69
N GLY A 207 -11.57 -11.27 -2.05
CA GLY A 207 -12.05 -12.29 -2.98
C GLY A 207 -11.59 -12.13 -4.43
N ASP A 208 -10.70 -11.18 -4.73
CA ASP A 208 -10.13 -11.03 -6.08
C ASP A 208 -9.20 -12.21 -6.42
N THR A 209 -9.68 -13.11 -7.26
CA THR A 209 -8.90 -14.29 -7.70
C THR A 209 -7.69 -13.93 -8.55
N THR A 210 -7.71 -12.82 -9.28
CA THR A 210 -6.57 -12.33 -10.05
C THR A 210 -5.46 -11.88 -9.11
N ALA A 211 -5.82 -11.14 -8.07
CA ALA A 211 -4.91 -10.76 -7.00
C ALA A 211 -4.38 -11.98 -6.24
N LEU A 212 -5.21 -13.00 -6.00
CA LEU A 212 -4.77 -14.25 -5.39
C LEU A 212 -3.75 -15.00 -6.25
N GLU A 213 -3.96 -15.05 -7.57
CA GLU A 213 -2.99 -15.63 -8.52
C GLU A 213 -1.68 -14.83 -8.55
N GLU A 214 -1.77 -13.52 -8.45
CA GLU A 214 -0.63 -12.63 -8.35
C GLU A 214 0.18 -12.90 -7.07
N VAL A 215 -0.45 -12.97 -5.91
CA VAL A 215 0.16 -13.36 -4.63
C VAL A 215 0.80 -14.75 -4.73
N ARG A 216 0.11 -15.74 -5.34
CA ARG A 216 0.65 -17.09 -5.56
C ARG A 216 1.85 -17.08 -6.51
N ARG A 217 1.82 -16.30 -7.59
CA ARG A 217 2.93 -16.16 -8.53
C ARG A 217 4.15 -15.55 -7.84
N ARG A 218 3.95 -14.53 -7.00
CA ARG A 218 5.02 -13.91 -6.19
C ARG A 218 5.62 -14.90 -5.20
N ARG A 219 4.81 -15.71 -4.52
CA ARG A 219 5.29 -16.79 -3.62
C ARG A 219 6.12 -17.87 -4.32
N ARG A 220 5.91 -18.11 -5.62
CA ARG A 220 6.69 -19.08 -6.40
C ARG A 220 8.05 -18.53 -6.84
N ARG A 221 8.23 -17.22 -6.86
CA ARG A 221 9.54 -16.60 -7.07
C ARG A 221 10.33 -16.74 -5.77
N ALA A 222 11.58 -17.19 -5.87
CA ALA A 222 12.44 -17.35 -4.69
C ALA A 222 12.48 -16.02 -3.93
N GLY A 223 12.00 -16.03 -2.69
CA GLY A 223 11.99 -14.86 -1.80
C GLY A 223 10.80 -13.92 -1.86
N GLY A 224 9.82 -14.11 -2.74
CA GLY A 224 8.61 -13.28 -2.87
C GLY A 224 7.49 -13.62 -1.87
N GLY A 225 7.80 -13.88 -0.62
CA GLY A 225 6.80 -14.15 0.43
C GLY A 225 6.22 -12.87 1.01
N VAL A 226 4.91 -12.85 1.22
CA VAL A 226 4.26 -11.81 2.02
C VAL A 226 4.68 -11.98 3.49
N SER A 227 5.20 -10.95 4.13
CA SER A 227 5.56 -11.00 5.55
C SER A 227 4.31 -11.10 6.43
N LEU A 228 4.46 -11.61 7.66
CA LEU A 228 3.35 -11.64 8.62
C LEU A 228 2.80 -10.22 8.88
N GLU A 229 3.68 -9.24 8.96
CA GLU A 229 3.31 -7.84 9.17
C GLU A 229 2.49 -7.28 8.00
N GLN A 230 2.91 -7.55 6.74
CA GLN A 230 2.14 -7.19 5.54
C GLN A 230 0.77 -7.89 5.51
N LEU A 231 0.71 -9.16 5.86
CA LEU A 231 -0.54 -9.91 5.94
C LEU A 231 -1.49 -9.30 6.98
N LEU A 232 -0.98 -8.94 8.17
CA LEU A 232 -1.79 -8.33 9.22
C LEU A 232 -2.28 -6.93 8.82
N ARG A 233 -1.43 -6.12 8.16
CA ARG A 233 -1.84 -4.81 7.64
C ARG A 233 -2.90 -4.93 6.54
N ALA A 234 -2.69 -5.82 5.56
CA ALA A 234 -3.65 -6.07 4.50
C ALA A 234 -5.00 -6.56 5.07
N ARG A 235 -4.97 -7.42 6.10
CA ARG A 235 -6.16 -7.87 6.79
C ARG A 235 -6.89 -6.71 7.48
N ALA A 236 -6.18 -5.89 8.24
CA ALA A 236 -6.76 -4.72 8.90
C ALA A 236 -7.33 -3.71 7.88
N ALA A 237 -6.66 -3.53 6.73
CA ALA A 237 -7.15 -2.67 5.66
C ALA A 237 -8.43 -3.24 5.00
N ALA A 238 -8.49 -4.54 4.76
CA ALA A 238 -9.69 -5.20 4.21
C ALA A 238 -10.87 -5.11 5.20
N GLU A 239 -10.64 -5.36 6.49
CA GLU A 239 -11.64 -5.21 7.54
C GLU A 239 -12.15 -3.76 7.64
N ALA A 240 -11.25 -2.77 7.56
CA ALA A 240 -11.62 -1.36 7.56
C ALA A 240 -12.45 -0.97 6.31
N THR A 241 -12.10 -1.52 5.14
CA THR A 241 -12.84 -1.32 3.89
C THR A 241 -14.24 -1.91 3.98
N GLY A 242 -14.39 -3.13 4.51
CA GLY A 242 -15.67 -3.77 4.75
C GLY A 242 -16.56 -2.92 5.65
N ARG A 243 -16.03 -2.53 6.81
CA ARG A 243 -16.73 -1.70 7.80
C ARG A 243 -17.19 -0.36 7.21
N ALA A 244 -16.31 0.34 6.48
CA ALA A 244 -16.66 1.60 5.84
C ALA A 244 -17.80 1.43 4.82
N GLY A 245 -17.83 0.31 4.08
CA GLY A 245 -18.92 0.01 3.16
C GLY A 245 -20.25 -0.25 3.88
N GLU A 246 -20.24 -0.99 4.98
CA GLU A 246 -21.42 -1.20 5.83
C GLU A 246 -21.96 0.15 6.37
N GLU A 247 -21.06 1.03 6.87
CA GLU A 247 -21.43 2.38 7.32
C GLU A 247 -22.10 3.19 6.22
N MET A 248 -21.52 3.21 5.00
CA MET A 248 -22.12 3.92 3.86
C MET A 248 -23.51 3.38 3.49
N VAL A 249 -23.68 2.06 3.54
CA VAL A 249 -24.98 1.41 3.24
C VAL A 249 -25.98 1.71 4.34
N ALA A 250 -25.59 1.65 5.61
CA ALA A 250 -26.45 1.97 6.74
C ALA A 250 -26.92 3.43 6.68
N ASP A 251 -26.01 4.37 6.38
CA ASP A 251 -26.36 5.79 6.21
C ASP A 251 -27.34 6.01 5.03
N TRP A 252 -27.11 5.34 3.92
CA TRP A 252 -27.98 5.43 2.75
C TRP A 252 -29.37 4.83 3.03
N LEU A 253 -29.42 3.56 3.45
CA LEU A 253 -30.70 2.87 3.68
C LEU A 253 -31.46 3.44 4.87
N GLY A 254 -30.78 3.97 5.87
CA GLY A 254 -31.43 4.67 6.99
C GLY A 254 -32.21 5.92 6.57
N GLN A 255 -31.93 6.47 5.38
CA GLN A 255 -32.68 7.60 4.81
C GLN A 255 -33.81 7.16 3.84
N GLU A 256 -33.68 5.98 3.24
CA GLU A 256 -34.56 5.49 2.19
C GLU A 256 -35.55 4.42 2.66
N CYS A 257 -35.22 3.64 3.72
CA CYS A 257 -36.04 2.57 4.25
C CYS A 257 -36.92 3.02 5.41
N ASP A 258 -38.03 2.30 5.63
CA ASP A 258 -38.95 2.56 6.74
C ASP A 258 -38.38 2.07 8.07
N ASP A 259 -37.59 1.00 8.03
CA ASP A 259 -36.89 0.42 9.17
C ASP A 259 -35.52 -0.17 8.74
N LEU A 260 -34.51 -0.02 9.59
CA LEU A 260 -33.15 -0.55 9.39
C LEU A 260 -32.54 -0.96 10.72
N ASP A 261 -32.10 -2.21 10.81
CA ASP A 261 -31.31 -2.73 11.92
C ASP A 261 -29.94 -3.19 11.41
N TRP A 262 -28.86 -2.56 11.89
CA TRP A 262 -27.48 -2.94 11.55
C TRP A 262 -26.99 -4.00 12.54
N VAL A 263 -27.26 -5.26 12.23
CA VAL A 263 -27.02 -6.42 13.08
C VAL A 263 -25.54 -6.70 13.26
N ALA A 264 -24.71 -6.58 12.21
CA ALA A 264 -23.28 -6.86 12.27
C ALA A 264 -22.52 -5.95 13.27
N ASP A 265 -23.03 -4.75 13.57
CA ASP A 265 -22.45 -3.87 14.58
C ASP A 265 -22.58 -4.45 16.00
N ALA A 266 -23.64 -5.18 16.29
CA ALA A 266 -23.91 -5.81 17.60
C ALA A 266 -23.50 -7.30 17.62
N GLU A 267 -23.64 -8.02 16.52
CA GLU A 267 -23.42 -9.46 16.38
C GLU A 267 -22.47 -9.80 15.19
N PRO A 268 -21.15 -9.66 15.35
CA PRO A 268 -20.18 -9.84 14.24
C PRO A 268 -20.15 -11.25 13.61
N LEU A 269 -20.83 -12.24 14.19
CA LEU A 269 -20.94 -13.60 13.66
C LEU A 269 -22.28 -13.85 12.94
N SER A 270 -23.10 -12.82 12.76
CA SER A 270 -24.36 -12.91 12.00
C SER A 270 -24.06 -13.32 10.55
N PRO A 271 -24.89 -14.16 9.92
CA PRO A 271 -24.76 -14.52 8.50
C PRO A 271 -25.31 -13.43 7.55
N PHE A 272 -25.62 -12.27 8.06
CA PHE A 272 -26.03 -11.06 7.31
C PHE A 272 -25.64 -9.82 8.12
N ASP A 273 -25.49 -8.71 7.44
CA ASP A 273 -25.02 -7.46 8.06
C ASP A 273 -26.20 -6.61 8.56
N MET A 274 -27.27 -6.55 7.80
CA MET A 274 -28.41 -5.67 8.09
C MET A 274 -29.75 -6.37 7.82
N LEU A 275 -30.78 -5.89 8.53
CA LEU A 275 -32.18 -6.21 8.30
C LEU A 275 -32.91 -4.90 8.00
N ALA A 276 -33.59 -4.80 6.86
CA ALA A 276 -34.25 -3.57 6.45
C ALA A 276 -35.59 -3.82 5.77
N GLU A 277 -36.48 -2.82 5.80
CA GLU A 277 -37.80 -2.84 5.16
C GLU A 277 -38.07 -1.53 4.45
N GLY A 278 -38.75 -1.60 3.30
CA GLY A 278 -39.18 -0.42 2.56
C GLY A 278 -38.15 0.13 1.56
N GLY A 279 -38.41 1.34 1.07
CA GLY A 279 -37.50 2.03 0.14
C GLY A 279 -37.17 1.21 -1.13
N PRO A 280 -35.86 1.10 -1.47
CA PRO A 280 -35.42 0.38 -2.66
C PRO A 280 -35.58 -1.14 -2.55
N LEU A 281 -35.89 -1.67 -1.35
CA LEU A 281 -36.06 -3.10 -1.11
C LEU A 281 -37.48 -3.59 -1.37
N GLY A 282 -38.46 -2.66 -1.39
CA GLY A 282 -39.89 -2.97 -1.47
C GLY A 282 -40.46 -3.38 -0.08
N PRO A 283 -41.72 -3.85 -0.05
CA PRO A 283 -42.40 -4.18 1.19
C PRO A 283 -41.85 -5.47 1.80
N GLY A 284 -41.77 -5.50 3.14
CA GLY A 284 -41.36 -6.63 3.94
C GLY A 284 -39.87 -6.64 4.25
N LEU A 285 -39.55 -7.23 5.40
CA LEU A 285 -38.17 -7.33 5.90
C LEU A 285 -37.27 -8.14 4.95
N THR A 286 -36.09 -7.63 4.71
CA THR A 286 -35.06 -8.20 3.81
C THR A 286 -33.74 -8.31 4.54
N TYR A 287 -33.07 -9.46 4.46
CA TYR A 287 -31.69 -9.65 4.90
C TYR A 287 -30.72 -9.09 3.88
N LEU A 288 -29.72 -8.34 4.34
CA LEU A 288 -28.72 -7.71 3.50
C LEU A 288 -27.32 -8.13 3.95
N ASP A 289 -26.49 -8.49 2.99
CA ASP A 289 -25.07 -8.78 3.15
C ASP A 289 -24.26 -7.78 2.30
N VAL A 290 -23.38 -7.01 2.92
CA VAL A 290 -22.64 -5.92 2.28
C VAL A 290 -21.28 -6.41 1.83
N LYS A 291 -21.03 -6.37 0.54
CA LYS A 291 -19.74 -6.76 -0.06
C LYS A 291 -19.06 -5.55 -0.66
N THR A 292 -18.00 -5.07 -0.03
CA THR A 292 -17.31 -3.82 -0.38
C THR A 292 -16.02 -4.07 -1.14
N THR A 293 -15.68 -3.21 -2.09
CA THR A 293 -14.37 -3.16 -2.74
C THR A 293 -13.97 -1.73 -3.11
N LYS A 294 -12.69 -1.45 -3.08
CA LYS A 294 -12.11 -0.21 -3.62
C LYS A 294 -12.10 -0.19 -5.15
N ALA A 295 -12.11 -1.36 -5.77
CA ALA A 295 -12.09 -1.53 -7.22
C ALA A 295 -13.50 -1.36 -7.86
N GLY A 296 -13.65 -1.69 -9.14
CA GLY A 296 -14.90 -1.60 -9.86
C GLY A 296 -15.89 -2.70 -9.52
N PHE A 297 -17.16 -2.55 -9.98
CA PHE A 297 -18.27 -3.48 -9.73
C PHE A 297 -17.95 -4.94 -10.11
N ALA A 298 -17.28 -5.16 -11.24
CA ALA A 298 -16.95 -6.50 -11.75
C ALA A 298 -15.90 -7.25 -10.91
N THR A 299 -15.34 -6.63 -9.86
CA THR A 299 -14.44 -7.33 -8.94
C THR A 299 -15.19 -8.43 -8.19
N ARG A 300 -14.67 -9.64 -8.24
CA ARG A 300 -15.22 -10.80 -7.55
C ARG A 300 -15.27 -10.57 -6.06
N PHE A 301 -16.23 -11.21 -5.39
CA PHE A 301 -16.40 -11.17 -3.94
C PHE A 301 -16.51 -12.58 -3.38
N HIS A 302 -16.30 -12.71 -2.08
CA HIS A 302 -16.43 -13.95 -1.34
C HIS A 302 -17.80 -14.01 -0.66
N ILE A 303 -18.48 -15.17 -0.75
CA ILE A 303 -19.61 -15.54 0.10
C ILE A 303 -19.22 -16.76 0.89
N SER A 304 -19.32 -16.70 2.20
CA SER A 304 -19.01 -17.82 3.09
C SER A 304 -20.05 -18.94 2.97
N MET A 305 -19.67 -20.14 3.38
CA MET A 305 -20.61 -21.27 3.45
C MET A 305 -21.79 -20.98 4.39
N GLY A 306 -21.54 -20.23 5.49
CA GLY A 306 -22.57 -19.82 6.43
C GLY A 306 -23.59 -18.86 5.83
N GLU A 307 -23.13 -17.82 5.11
CA GLU A 307 -23.97 -16.86 4.40
C GLU A 307 -24.79 -17.56 3.30
N ALA A 308 -24.16 -18.40 2.48
CA ALA A 308 -24.84 -19.14 1.42
C ALA A 308 -25.91 -20.10 1.99
N ALA A 309 -25.61 -20.83 3.08
CA ALA A 309 -26.55 -21.73 3.73
C ALA A 309 -27.72 -20.95 4.34
N PHE A 310 -27.45 -19.86 5.03
CA PHE A 310 -28.50 -19.01 5.59
C PHE A 310 -29.39 -18.43 4.47
N ALA A 311 -28.80 -17.86 3.40
CA ALA A 311 -29.54 -17.32 2.28
C ALA A 311 -30.46 -18.37 1.62
N ALA A 312 -29.98 -19.63 1.49
CA ALA A 312 -30.76 -20.72 0.92
C ALA A 312 -31.98 -21.13 1.76
N GLU A 313 -31.86 -21.05 3.08
CA GLU A 313 -32.90 -21.48 4.07
C GLU A 313 -33.78 -20.31 4.54
N ALA A 314 -33.36 -19.06 4.31
CA ALA A 314 -34.06 -17.88 4.79
C ALA A 314 -35.51 -17.83 4.33
N ASP A 315 -36.41 -17.48 5.24
CA ASP A 315 -37.85 -17.31 5.03
C ASP A 315 -38.22 -15.95 4.39
N ARG A 316 -37.23 -15.08 4.26
CA ARG A 316 -37.33 -13.72 3.72
C ARG A 316 -36.33 -13.53 2.58
N PRO A 317 -36.52 -12.50 1.74
CA PRO A 317 -35.51 -12.15 0.73
C PRO A 317 -34.14 -11.93 1.38
N TYR A 318 -33.12 -12.57 0.82
CA TYR A 318 -31.72 -12.32 1.14
C TYR A 318 -31.08 -11.67 -0.09
N ARG A 319 -30.50 -10.50 0.08
CA ARG A 319 -29.89 -9.70 -1.02
C ARG A 319 -28.48 -9.31 -0.68
N ILE A 320 -27.64 -9.19 -1.70
CA ILE A 320 -26.28 -8.66 -1.57
C ILE A 320 -26.31 -7.16 -1.93
N VAL A 321 -25.69 -6.34 -1.10
CA VAL A 321 -25.40 -4.93 -1.42
C VAL A 321 -23.94 -4.83 -1.82
N ARG A 322 -23.68 -4.66 -3.12
CA ARG A 322 -22.32 -4.53 -3.65
C ARG A 322 -21.90 -3.07 -3.65
N VAL A 323 -20.98 -2.69 -2.75
CA VAL A 323 -20.32 -1.38 -2.71
C VAL A 323 -19.02 -1.45 -3.52
N PHE A 324 -18.78 -0.50 -4.39
CA PHE A 324 -17.59 -0.44 -5.27
C PHE A 324 -17.08 0.99 -5.43
N GLY A 325 -15.76 1.13 -5.68
CA GLY A 325 -15.08 2.43 -5.68
C GLY A 325 -15.08 3.07 -4.31
N ALA A 326 -14.96 2.26 -3.23
CA ALA A 326 -15.16 2.70 -1.85
C ALA A 326 -14.13 3.73 -1.34
N ASP A 327 -12.96 3.83 -1.97
CA ASP A 327 -11.90 4.82 -1.67
C ASP A 327 -11.92 6.04 -2.60
N GLY A 328 -12.87 6.08 -3.55
CA GLY A 328 -13.00 7.17 -4.51
C GLY A 328 -13.92 8.31 -4.01
N ASP A 329 -13.90 9.42 -4.74
CA ASP A 329 -14.75 10.60 -4.45
C ASP A 329 -16.26 10.34 -4.60
N ALA A 330 -16.64 9.24 -5.25
CA ALA A 330 -18.02 8.89 -5.54
C ALA A 330 -18.26 7.36 -5.43
N PRO A 331 -18.23 6.78 -4.22
CA PRO A 331 -18.57 5.37 -4.01
C PRO A 331 -20.00 5.08 -4.47
N ARG A 332 -20.23 3.88 -4.98
CA ARG A 332 -21.53 3.46 -5.54
C ARG A 332 -21.93 2.10 -4.96
N ALA A 333 -23.25 1.86 -4.93
CA ALA A 333 -23.80 0.57 -4.57
C ALA A 333 -24.77 0.05 -5.63
N ARG A 334 -24.89 -1.28 -5.69
CA ARG A 334 -26.00 -1.99 -6.34
C ARG A 334 -26.59 -3.01 -5.37
N ILE A 335 -27.88 -3.17 -5.36
CA ILE A 335 -28.58 -4.22 -4.61
C ILE A 335 -28.92 -5.34 -5.60
N SER A 336 -28.64 -6.59 -5.22
CA SER A 336 -29.05 -7.74 -6.02
C SER A 336 -30.56 -7.96 -5.95
N GLU A 337 -31.13 -8.67 -6.92
CA GLU A 337 -32.38 -9.37 -6.68
C GLU A 337 -32.20 -10.42 -5.57
N PRO A 338 -33.28 -10.95 -4.98
CA PRO A 338 -33.17 -11.99 -3.96
C PRO A 338 -32.36 -13.20 -4.43
N ILE A 339 -31.34 -13.59 -3.69
CA ILE A 339 -30.43 -14.68 -4.05
C ILE A 339 -30.78 -16.02 -3.42
N ASN A 340 -31.90 -16.15 -2.73
CA ASN A 340 -32.29 -17.37 -2.02
C ASN A 340 -32.30 -18.63 -2.92
N GLU A 341 -32.85 -18.55 -4.14
CA GLU A 341 -32.85 -19.66 -5.09
C GLU A 341 -31.48 -19.95 -5.65
N TRP A 342 -30.75 -18.89 -6.01
CA TRP A 342 -29.38 -19.00 -6.48
C TRP A 342 -28.47 -19.67 -5.44
N ALA A 343 -28.59 -19.29 -4.15
CA ALA A 343 -27.84 -19.90 -3.07
C ALA A 343 -28.16 -21.39 -2.88
N ARG A 344 -29.44 -21.78 -3.00
CA ARG A 344 -29.84 -23.20 -2.98
C ARG A 344 -29.23 -23.99 -4.12
N ASP A 345 -29.19 -23.44 -5.31
CA ASP A 345 -28.61 -24.12 -6.48
C ASP A 345 -27.10 -24.18 -6.40
N LEU A 346 -26.45 -23.13 -5.88
CA LEU A 346 -25.02 -23.13 -5.59
C LEU A 346 -24.61 -24.25 -4.61
N LEU A 347 -25.34 -24.39 -3.52
CA LEU A 347 -25.09 -25.43 -2.52
C LEU A 347 -25.33 -26.84 -3.07
N LYS A 348 -26.39 -27.04 -3.88
CA LYS A 348 -26.64 -28.33 -4.55
C LYS A 348 -25.53 -28.70 -5.53
N ALA A 349 -24.99 -27.71 -6.27
CA ALA A 349 -23.89 -27.94 -7.19
C ALA A 349 -22.59 -28.36 -6.47
N GLY A 350 -22.41 -27.91 -5.23
CA GLY A 350 -21.31 -28.30 -4.34
C GLY A 350 -21.52 -29.64 -3.60
N ASP A 351 -22.76 -30.15 -3.55
CA ASP A 351 -23.08 -31.37 -2.81
C ASP A 351 -22.48 -32.59 -3.54
N GLY A 352 -21.70 -33.38 -2.82
CA GLY A 352 -20.99 -34.54 -3.39
C GLY A 352 -19.75 -34.21 -4.25
N ALA A 353 -19.40 -32.93 -4.44
CA ALA A 353 -18.21 -32.52 -5.19
C ALA A 353 -16.89 -32.77 -4.44
N PHE A 354 -16.95 -32.96 -3.10
CA PHE A 354 -15.78 -33.12 -2.27
C PHE A 354 -15.72 -34.53 -1.63
N PRO A 355 -14.52 -35.05 -1.35
CA PRO A 355 -14.37 -36.29 -0.60
C PRO A 355 -15.02 -36.23 0.78
N GLU A 356 -15.36 -37.40 1.36
CA GLU A 356 -15.89 -37.49 2.70
C GLU A 356 -14.99 -36.78 3.73
N GLY A 357 -15.57 -35.92 4.57
CA GLY A 357 -14.85 -35.13 5.57
C GLY A 357 -14.24 -33.82 5.04
N VAL A 358 -14.37 -33.52 3.74
CA VAL A 358 -13.93 -32.25 3.13
C VAL A 358 -15.15 -31.35 2.89
N ARG A 359 -15.05 -30.09 3.30
CA ARG A 359 -16.10 -29.07 3.08
C ARG A 359 -15.49 -27.82 2.47
N ALA A 360 -16.24 -27.14 1.61
CA ALA A 360 -15.89 -25.81 1.16
C ALA A 360 -16.04 -24.80 2.32
N ASP A 361 -15.16 -23.82 2.37
CA ASP A 361 -15.25 -22.69 3.32
C ASP A 361 -16.16 -21.57 2.78
N GLY A 362 -16.25 -21.45 1.46
CA GLY A 362 -17.09 -20.50 0.78
C GLY A 362 -16.86 -20.50 -0.74
N PHE A 363 -17.43 -19.52 -1.40
CA PHE A 363 -17.42 -19.39 -2.84
C PHE A 363 -16.88 -18.02 -3.24
N VAL A 364 -16.11 -17.96 -4.31
CA VAL A 364 -15.72 -16.72 -4.98
C VAL A 364 -16.68 -16.48 -6.12
N VAL A 365 -17.38 -15.38 -6.08
CA VAL A 365 -18.51 -15.07 -6.96
C VAL A 365 -18.14 -13.93 -7.89
N ASP A 366 -18.39 -14.11 -9.19
CA ASP A 366 -18.36 -13.04 -10.16
C ASP A 366 -19.70 -12.28 -10.09
N PRO A 367 -19.71 -10.95 -9.88
CA PRO A 367 -20.96 -10.19 -9.85
C PRO A 367 -21.78 -10.31 -11.13
N GLU A 368 -21.15 -10.66 -12.25
CA GLU A 368 -21.78 -10.85 -13.56
C GLU A 368 -22.10 -12.32 -13.85
N ALA A 369 -22.00 -13.21 -12.85
CA ALA A 369 -22.31 -14.63 -13.00
C ALA A 369 -23.80 -14.87 -13.34
N ASP A 370 -24.05 -15.92 -14.08
CA ASP A 370 -25.40 -16.36 -14.41
C ASP A 370 -26.22 -16.60 -13.13
N GLY A 371 -27.44 -16.07 -13.12
CA GLY A 371 -28.38 -16.19 -12.01
C GLY A 371 -28.29 -15.08 -10.96
N LEU A 372 -27.33 -14.17 -11.06
CA LEU A 372 -27.29 -12.95 -10.27
C LEU A 372 -27.83 -11.76 -11.08
N ALA A 373 -28.88 -11.13 -10.60
CA ALA A 373 -29.44 -9.91 -11.20
C ALA A 373 -29.26 -8.74 -10.23
N TRP A 374 -28.97 -7.56 -10.78
CA TRP A 374 -28.64 -6.38 -10.00
C TRP A 374 -29.50 -5.18 -10.39
N GLY A 375 -29.93 -4.40 -9.41
CA GLY A 375 -30.55 -3.10 -9.60
C GLY A 375 -29.59 -2.06 -10.18
N ALA A 376 -30.13 -0.87 -10.43
CA ALA A 376 -29.34 0.26 -10.90
C ALA A 376 -28.27 0.67 -9.85
N ALA A 377 -27.15 1.20 -10.34
CA ALA A 377 -26.13 1.71 -9.44
C ALA A 377 -26.55 3.06 -8.83
N VAL A 378 -26.47 3.16 -7.51
CA VAL A 378 -26.77 4.36 -6.73
C VAL A 378 -25.45 4.94 -6.20
N ALA A 379 -25.32 6.26 -6.15
CA ALA A 379 -24.19 6.92 -5.52
C ALA A 379 -24.37 6.88 -4.00
N LEU A 380 -23.33 6.44 -3.29
CA LEU A 380 -23.24 6.51 -1.83
C LEU A 380 -22.38 7.74 -1.47
N GLY A 381 -22.94 8.64 -0.67
CA GLY A 381 -22.20 9.81 -0.25
C GLY A 381 -22.42 11.01 -1.17
N GLY A 382 -23.27 11.86 -0.71
CA GLY A 382 -23.64 13.15 -1.26
C GLY A 382 -24.64 13.83 -0.35
N VAL A 383 -24.31 13.98 0.93
CA VAL A 383 -24.92 15.08 1.68
C VAL A 383 -24.35 16.34 1.05
N ALA A 384 -25.10 16.91 0.11
CA ALA A 384 -24.85 18.27 -0.34
C ALA A 384 -24.76 19.13 0.94
N ALA A 385 -23.60 19.74 1.16
CA ALA A 385 -23.48 20.81 2.12
C ALA A 385 -24.56 21.84 1.75
N ALA A 386 -25.58 21.97 2.61
CA ALA A 386 -26.55 23.02 2.58
C ALA A 386 -25.96 24.29 3.18
#